data_e6106a587a5dc469762a705b291d71c8
#
_entry.id   e6106a587a5dc469762a705b291d71c8
#
_cell.length_a   1.000
_cell.length_b   1.000
_cell.length_c   1.000
_cell.angle_alpha   90.00
_cell.angle_beta   90.00
_cell.angle_gamma   90.00
#
_symmetry.space_group_name_H-M   'P 1'
#
loop_
_entity.id
_entity.type
_entity.pdbx_description
1 polymer ?
#
loop_
_entity_poly.entity_id
_entity_poly.type
_entity_poly.pdbx_seq_one_letter_code
_entity_poly.pdbx_strand_id
1 'polypeptide(L)'
;DALYNAPGRLQKLAAVAACPVLPETVAEGRTLGDWVLLPLLCRPEAAPLRAMAETEIDQLYIGEDSPWQVFLHDSEDYREPPARPQATAEETGETALFDPELLSFIYPYQRETALPAKVTATQLKGRPADQEIAEYAAHTPYLRPLSQPNFRRERQGLTPAERGTATHLVLQYLDFSNVDVAGQIEALRQRSLLTDQQAAAVETAPLERFLRSPLAEEIRKSRSVLREYRFTLLMDARDYDPAAAAGEEILQGVVDCCFETADGLTVVDFKTDRVFSALEVRQRAEHYRPQLEAYSRALERVLEKKVVRRALYFLAAGETMEI
;
A
#
# COMPACT_ATOMS: atom_id res chain seq x y z
N ASP A 1 -14.21 24.44 -10.94
CA ASP A 1 -14.10 25.06 -9.63
C ASP A 1 -14.39 26.54 -9.72
N ALA A 2 -15.42 27.01 -9.02
CA ALA A 2 -15.69 28.44 -8.93
C ALA A 2 -14.53 29.11 -8.18
N LEU A 3 -13.83 30.02 -8.82
CA LEU A 3 -12.77 30.80 -8.22
C LEU A 3 -13.39 31.83 -7.27
N TYR A 4 -13.58 31.44 -6.02
CA TYR A 4 -14.01 32.40 -4.98
C TYR A 4 -12.95 33.49 -4.84
N ASN A 5 -13.32 34.76 -4.95
CA ASN A 5 -12.42 35.92 -4.97
C ASN A 5 -11.33 35.80 -6.05
N ALA A 6 -11.74 35.51 -7.28
CA ALA A 6 -10.85 35.25 -8.41
C ALA A 6 -9.75 36.31 -8.62
N PRO A 7 -10.04 37.62 -8.61
CA PRO A 7 -8.99 38.62 -8.82
C PRO A 7 -7.87 38.54 -7.78
N GLY A 8 -8.21 38.51 -6.49
CA GLY A 8 -7.22 38.47 -5.43
C GLY A 8 -6.40 37.18 -5.39
N ARG A 9 -6.99 36.06 -5.82
CA ARG A 9 -6.26 34.79 -5.93
C ARG A 9 -5.32 34.79 -7.14
N LEU A 10 -5.78 35.29 -8.28
CA LEU A 10 -4.97 35.42 -9.49
C LEU A 10 -3.80 36.37 -9.28
N GLN A 11 -3.98 37.50 -8.55
CA GLN A 11 -2.89 38.41 -8.19
C GLN A 11 -1.80 37.70 -7.39
N LYS A 12 -2.20 36.90 -6.38
CA LYS A 12 -1.23 36.13 -5.55
C LYS A 12 -0.46 35.09 -6.36
N LEU A 13 -1.13 34.40 -7.27
CA LEU A 13 -0.49 33.42 -8.13
C LEU A 13 0.40 34.09 -9.17
N ALA A 14 -0.04 35.20 -9.75
CA ALA A 14 0.75 35.95 -10.73
C ALA A 14 2.03 36.53 -10.12
N ALA A 15 2.00 36.95 -8.85
CA ALA A 15 3.18 37.49 -8.15
C ALA A 15 4.31 36.43 -7.98
N VAL A 16 4.00 35.15 -8.04
CA VAL A 16 4.98 34.05 -7.94
C VAL A 16 5.10 33.24 -9.22
N ALA A 17 4.31 33.56 -10.24
CA ALA A 17 4.37 32.88 -11.52
C ALA A 17 5.67 33.24 -12.26
N ALA A 18 6.38 32.24 -12.69
CA ALA A 18 7.61 32.34 -13.47
C ALA A 18 7.59 31.31 -14.60
N CYS A 19 8.33 31.54 -15.64
CA CYS A 19 8.44 30.57 -16.73
C CYS A 19 9.93 30.20 -16.94
N PRO A 20 10.31 28.94 -16.64
CA PRO A 20 9.48 27.83 -16.13
C PRO A 20 9.02 28.05 -14.68
N VAL A 21 7.90 27.44 -14.31
CA VAL A 21 7.41 27.48 -12.92
C VAL A 21 8.41 26.75 -12.01
N LEU A 22 8.85 27.39 -10.95
CA LEU A 22 9.86 26.83 -10.04
C LEU A 22 9.26 25.71 -9.19
N PRO A 23 10.03 24.64 -8.89
CA PRO A 23 9.56 23.53 -8.05
C PRO A 23 9.02 23.97 -6.68
N GLU A 24 9.64 24.98 -6.06
CA GLU A 24 9.22 25.54 -4.80
C GLU A 24 7.83 26.17 -4.89
N THR A 25 7.56 26.90 -5.96
CA THR A 25 6.26 27.52 -6.22
C THR A 25 5.17 26.46 -6.45
N VAL A 26 5.49 25.37 -7.13
CA VAL A 26 4.57 24.23 -7.31
C VAL A 26 4.25 23.58 -5.98
N ALA A 27 5.27 23.42 -5.10
CA ALA A 27 5.10 22.83 -3.77
C ALA A 27 4.25 23.68 -2.82
N GLU A 28 4.20 24.99 -3.02
CA GLU A 28 3.35 25.92 -2.26
C GLU A 28 1.88 25.91 -2.69
N GLY A 29 1.58 25.35 -3.86
CA GLY A 29 0.22 25.21 -4.38
C GLY A 29 -0.67 24.39 -3.44
N ARG A 30 -1.81 24.96 -3.04
CA ARG A 30 -2.72 24.37 -2.06
C ARG A 30 -3.89 23.63 -2.68
N THR A 31 -4.18 23.90 -3.95
CA THR A 31 -5.30 23.31 -4.68
C THR A 31 -4.88 22.90 -6.08
N LEU A 32 -5.64 21.97 -6.69
CA LEU A 32 -5.45 21.63 -8.11
C LEU A 32 -5.58 22.87 -9.02
N GLY A 33 -6.46 23.82 -8.67
CA GLY A 33 -6.57 25.07 -9.39
C GLY A 33 -5.30 25.91 -9.38
N ASP A 34 -4.54 25.92 -8.27
CA ASP A 34 -3.26 26.63 -8.21
C ASP A 34 -2.24 26.01 -9.16
N TRP A 35 -2.17 24.67 -9.22
CA TRP A 35 -1.25 23.96 -10.12
C TRP A 35 -1.58 24.15 -11.60
N VAL A 36 -2.84 24.34 -11.94
CA VAL A 36 -3.26 24.65 -13.32
C VAL A 36 -3.04 26.13 -13.65
N LEU A 37 -3.39 27.04 -12.74
CA LEU A 37 -3.33 28.47 -12.96
C LEU A 37 -1.89 29.01 -13.00
N LEU A 38 -0.96 28.46 -12.20
CA LEU A 38 0.44 28.90 -12.18
C LEU A 38 1.09 28.82 -13.57
N PRO A 39 1.16 27.66 -14.25
CA PRO A 39 1.71 27.59 -15.59
C PRO A 39 0.84 28.31 -16.63
N LEU A 40 -0.49 28.31 -16.43
CA LEU A 40 -1.41 28.98 -17.35
C LEU A 40 -1.18 30.48 -17.40
N LEU A 41 -0.99 31.13 -16.24
CA LEU A 41 -0.76 32.59 -16.17
C LEU A 41 0.47 33.03 -16.96
N CYS A 42 1.46 32.16 -17.13
CA CYS A 42 2.66 32.42 -17.94
C CYS A 42 2.42 32.31 -19.46
N ARG A 43 1.24 31.90 -19.92
CA ARG A 43 0.97 31.72 -21.34
C ARG A 43 0.33 32.98 -21.98
N PRO A 44 0.62 33.28 -23.25
CA PRO A 44 -0.01 34.40 -23.96
C PRO A 44 -1.53 34.35 -23.92
N GLU A 45 -2.12 33.16 -24.05
CA GLU A 45 -3.57 32.94 -24.12
C GLU A 45 -4.28 33.27 -22.80
N ALA A 46 -3.55 33.37 -21.70
CA ALA A 46 -4.08 33.75 -20.39
C ALA A 46 -4.16 35.28 -20.18
N ALA A 47 -4.00 36.09 -21.22
CA ALA A 47 -4.19 37.53 -21.13
C ALA A 47 -5.49 37.95 -20.45
N PRO A 48 -6.67 37.32 -20.69
CA PRO A 48 -7.89 37.65 -20.00
C PRO A 48 -7.82 37.43 -18.47
N LEU A 49 -7.13 36.39 -18.02
CA LEU A 49 -6.93 36.13 -16.58
C LEU A 49 -6.00 37.15 -15.93
N ARG A 50 -4.93 37.54 -16.62
CA ARG A 50 -4.01 38.59 -16.13
C ARG A 50 -4.69 39.96 -16.08
N ALA A 51 -5.54 40.28 -17.07
CA ALA A 51 -6.34 41.51 -17.06
C ALA A 51 -7.30 41.54 -15.86
N MET A 52 -7.96 40.42 -15.54
CA MET A 52 -8.83 40.31 -14.35
C MET A 52 -8.04 40.48 -13.04
N ALA A 53 -6.81 40.07 -13.01
CA ALA A 53 -5.90 40.17 -11.86
C ALA A 53 -5.22 41.55 -11.79
N GLU A 54 -5.39 42.41 -12.77
CA GLU A 54 -4.69 43.71 -12.91
C GLU A 54 -3.16 43.55 -12.76
N THR A 55 -2.61 42.48 -13.39
CA THR A 55 -1.19 42.12 -13.25
C THR A 55 -0.58 41.79 -14.59
N GLU A 56 0.74 42.01 -14.68
CA GLU A 56 1.56 41.63 -15.81
C GLU A 56 2.63 40.61 -15.35
N ILE A 57 3.08 39.79 -16.25
CA ILE A 57 4.16 38.81 -16.01
C ILE A 57 5.28 39.12 -16.97
N ASP A 58 6.48 39.31 -16.46
CA ASP A 58 7.67 39.75 -17.23
C ASP A 58 8.10 38.79 -18.33
N GLN A 59 7.89 37.49 -18.12
CA GLN A 59 8.25 36.45 -19.06
C GLN A 59 7.06 35.55 -19.37
N LEU A 60 6.60 35.60 -20.61
CA LEU A 60 5.60 34.67 -21.11
C LEU A 60 6.27 33.46 -21.76
N TYR A 61 5.61 32.30 -21.61
CA TYR A 61 6.02 31.09 -22.28
C TYR A 61 5.75 31.20 -23.78
N ILE A 62 6.78 31.11 -24.59
CA ILE A 62 6.71 31.08 -26.04
C ILE A 62 7.09 29.65 -26.46
N GLY A 63 6.09 28.76 -26.59
CA GLY A 63 6.26 27.38 -27.05
C GLY A 63 5.39 27.12 -28.26
N GLU A 64 5.87 26.29 -29.18
CA GLU A 64 5.19 26.04 -30.45
C GLU A 64 3.97 25.12 -30.38
N ASP A 65 3.69 24.47 -29.22
CA ASP A 65 2.89 23.25 -29.26
C ASP A 65 1.74 23.22 -28.27
N SER A 66 0.68 23.80 -28.52
CA SER A 66 -0.70 23.50 -28.05
C SER A 66 -1.52 24.78 -28.05
N PRO A 67 -2.52 24.90 -28.89
CA PRO A 67 -3.44 26.04 -28.84
C PRO A 67 -4.29 25.93 -27.58
N TRP A 68 -3.85 26.61 -26.53
CA TRP A 68 -4.71 26.80 -25.35
C TRP A 68 -5.76 27.86 -25.69
N GLN A 69 -6.97 27.63 -25.19
CA GLN A 69 -8.04 28.61 -25.28
C GLN A 69 -8.55 28.88 -23.86
N VAL A 70 -8.61 30.15 -23.48
CA VAL A 70 -9.09 30.56 -22.16
C VAL A 70 -10.37 31.33 -22.36
N PHE A 71 -11.47 30.78 -21.84
CA PHE A 71 -12.78 31.40 -21.83
C PHE A 71 -13.13 31.83 -20.42
N LEU A 72 -13.53 33.09 -20.27
CA LEU A 72 -14.09 33.61 -19.03
C LEU A 72 -15.59 33.67 -19.18
N HIS A 73 -16.28 33.05 -18.25
CA HIS A 73 -17.75 33.11 -18.20
C HIS A 73 -18.15 33.76 -16.89
N ASP A 74 -19.17 34.59 -16.92
CA ASP A 74 -19.76 35.11 -15.71
C ASP A 74 -20.55 33.99 -15.00
N SER A 75 -20.54 33.98 -13.68
CA SER A 75 -21.36 33.04 -12.90
C SER A 75 -22.84 33.16 -13.18
N GLU A 76 -23.29 34.32 -13.64
CA GLU A 76 -24.68 34.54 -14.06
C GLU A 76 -25.05 33.77 -15.33
N ASP A 77 -24.10 33.51 -16.21
CA ASP A 77 -24.29 32.74 -17.45
C ASP A 77 -24.57 31.25 -17.13
N TYR A 78 -24.20 30.80 -15.93
CA TYR A 78 -24.38 29.42 -15.43
C TYR A 78 -25.50 29.31 -14.39
N ARG A 79 -26.41 30.26 -14.33
CA ARG A 79 -27.65 30.03 -13.60
C ARG A 79 -28.30 28.79 -14.19
N GLU A 80 -28.63 27.83 -13.33
CA GLU A 80 -29.37 26.64 -13.73
C GLU A 80 -30.53 27.10 -14.64
N PRO A 81 -30.65 26.52 -15.83
CA PRO A 81 -31.81 26.78 -16.66
C PRO A 81 -33.02 26.58 -15.77
N PRO A 82 -34.02 27.48 -15.83
CA PRO A 82 -35.23 27.38 -14.99
C PRO A 82 -35.68 25.93 -15.05
N ALA A 83 -35.86 25.33 -13.85
CA ALA A 83 -36.18 23.89 -13.72
C ALA A 83 -37.16 23.56 -14.86
N ARG A 84 -36.75 22.64 -15.75
CA ARG A 84 -37.61 22.24 -16.87
C ARG A 84 -39.00 22.09 -16.28
N PRO A 85 -40.03 22.78 -16.83
CA PRO A 85 -41.38 22.56 -16.38
C PRO A 85 -41.56 21.05 -16.39
N GLN A 86 -41.93 20.47 -15.25
CA GLN A 86 -42.24 19.03 -15.21
C GLN A 86 -43.24 18.89 -16.36
N ALA A 87 -42.80 18.23 -17.41
CA ALA A 87 -43.66 17.89 -18.51
C ALA A 87 -44.78 17.09 -17.88
N THR A 88 -45.93 17.72 -17.71
CA THR A 88 -47.16 17.00 -17.50
C THR A 88 -47.18 15.96 -18.62
N ALA A 89 -47.21 14.70 -18.25
CA ALA A 89 -47.22 13.58 -19.18
C ALA A 89 -48.50 13.60 -19.99
N GLU A 90 -48.61 14.58 -20.92
CA GLU A 90 -49.62 14.63 -21.94
C GLU A 90 -48.93 14.50 -23.30
N GLU A 91 -48.98 13.24 -23.75
CA GLU A 91 -49.14 12.89 -25.16
C GLU A 91 -48.29 13.64 -26.19
N THR A 92 -47.00 13.34 -26.22
CA THR A 92 -46.34 13.22 -27.50
C THR A 92 -46.05 11.76 -27.71
N GLY A 93 -46.68 11.16 -28.72
CA GLY A 93 -46.53 9.74 -29.12
C GLY A 93 -45.19 9.43 -29.72
N GLU A 94 -44.10 9.98 -29.18
CA GLU A 94 -42.75 9.53 -29.38
C GLU A 94 -42.47 8.49 -28.31
N THR A 95 -42.53 7.27 -28.73
CA THR A 95 -42.02 6.09 -28.00
C THR A 95 -40.73 6.49 -27.32
N ALA A 96 -40.75 6.45 -26.01
CA ALA A 96 -39.55 6.70 -25.22
C ALA A 96 -38.39 5.90 -25.80
N LEU A 97 -37.37 6.58 -26.30
CA LEU A 97 -36.10 6.00 -26.70
C LEU A 97 -35.39 5.35 -25.51
N PHE A 98 -36.06 5.32 -24.37
CA PHE A 98 -35.53 4.78 -23.14
C PHE A 98 -36.21 3.47 -22.81
N ASP A 99 -35.44 2.40 -22.92
CA ASP A 99 -35.89 1.06 -22.52
C ASP A 99 -35.81 0.92 -21.00
N PRO A 100 -36.94 0.80 -20.28
CA PRO A 100 -36.93 0.61 -18.82
C PRO A 100 -36.16 -0.62 -18.38
N GLU A 101 -36.00 -1.63 -19.27
CA GLU A 101 -35.21 -2.83 -18.97
C GLU A 101 -33.72 -2.50 -18.79
N LEU A 102 -33.21 -1.42 -19.40
CA LEU A 102 -31.84 -0.97 -19.19
C LEU A 102 -31.58 -0.52 -17.75
N LEU A 103 -32.62 -0.03 -17.04
CA LEU A 103 -32.50 0.32 -15.61
C LEU A 103 -32.50 -0.91 -14.70
N SER A 104 -33.01 -2.03 -15.18
CA SER A 104 -33.04 -3.29 -14.44
C SER A 104 -31.80 -4.15 -14.71
N PHE A 105 -30.86 -3.65 -15.54
CA PHE A 105 -29.62 -4.38 -15.82
C PHE A 105 -28.81 -4.55 -14.53
N ILE A 106 -28.69 -5.79 -14.11
CA ILE A 106 -27.79 -6.19 -13.03
C ILE A 106 -26.50 -6.69 -13.69
N TYR A 107 -25.41 -6.02 -13.38
CA TYR A 107 -24.10 -6.43 -13.88
C TYR A 107 -23.80 -7.87 -13.43
N PRO A 108 -23.63 -8.83 -14.33
CA PRO A 108 -23.53 -10.26 -13.96
C PRO A 108 -22.28 -10.57 -13.11
N TYR A 109 -21.28 -9.71 -13.16
CA TYR A 109 -20.03 -9.84 -12.38
C TYR A 109 -19.94 -8.81 -11.24
N GLN A 110 -21.08 -8.42 -10.67
CA GLN A 110 -21.12 -7.41 -9.60
C GLN A 110 -20.28 -7.82 -8.39
N ARG A 111 -20.20 -9.12 -8.10
CA ARG A 111 -19.40 -9.65 -7.01
C ARG A 111 -17.90 -9.47 -7.26
N GLU A 112 -17.47 -9.71 -8.46
CA GLU A 112 -16.08 -9.58 -8.90
C GLU A 112 -15.59 -8.12 -8.83
N THR A 113 -16.47 -7.14 -9.02
CA THR A 113 -16.10 -5.73 -8.85
C THR A 113 -15.74 -5.37 -7.42
N ALA A 114 -16.18 -6.17 -6.44
CA ALA A 114 -15.85 -5.99 -5.03
C ALA A 114 -14.57 -6.74 -4.60
N LEU A 115 -14.04 -7.62 -5.46
CA LEU A 115 -12.81 -8.34 -5.19
C LEU A 115 -11.60 -7.41 -5.38
N PRO A 116 -10.58 -7.51 -4.52
CA PRO A 116 -9.36 -6.75 -4.70
C PRO A 116 -8.56 -7.31 -5.90
N ALA A 117 -8.14 -6.46 -6.83
CA ALA A 117 -7.29 -6.88 -7.95
C ALA A 117 -5.93 -7.45 -7.49
N LYS A 118 -5.57 -7.23 -6.23
CA LYS A 118 -4.33 -7.67 -5.60
C LYS A 118 -4.58 -8.06 -4.16
N VAL A 119 -4.10 -9.25 -3.79
CA VAL A 119 -4.20 -9.81 -2.44
C VAL A 119 -2.79 -10.08 -1.91
N THR A 120 -2.56 -9.80 -0.63
CA THR A 120 -1.33 -10.23 0.03
C THR A 120 -1.56 -11.56 0.74
N ALA A 121 -0.52 -12.39 0.83
CA ALA A 121 -0.60 -13.66 1.55
C ALA A 121 -1.04 -13.49 3.02
N THR A 122 -0.77 -12.34 3.62
CA THR A 122 -1.23 -11.97 4.96
C THR A 122 -2.74 -11.71 5.01
N GLN A 123 -3.35 -11.16 3.95
CA GLN A 123 -4.80 -10.91 3.87
C GLN A 123 -5.63 -12.18 3.76
N LEU A 124 -5.03 -13.30 3.33
CA LEU A 124 -5.71 -14.60 3.24
C LEU A 124 -6.09 -15.18 4.61
N LYS A 125 -5.56 -14.64 5.70
CA LYS A 125 -5.89 -15.06 7.07
C LYS A 125 -7.33 -14.73 7.53
N GLY A 126 -8.08 -13.97 6.74
CA GLY A 126 -9.45 -13.56 7.08
C GLY A 126 -9.55 -12.21 7.82
N ARG A 127 -10.62 -11.49 7.51
CA ARG A 127 -10.85 -10.09 7.91
C ARG A 127 -11.02 -9.76 9.39
N PRO A 128 -11.35 -10.64 10.34
CA PRO A 128 -11.69 -10.16 11.69
C PRO A 128 -10.56 -10.12 12.71
N ALA A 129 -9.40 -10.73 12.50
CA ALA A 129 -8.47 -10.95 13.59
C ALA A 129 -7.22 -10.06 13.62
N ASP A 130 -6.93 -9.30 12.57
CA ASP A 130 -5.66 -8.60 12.45
C ASP A 130 -5.77 -7.08 12.33
N GLN A 131 -6.54 -6.43 13.20
CA GLN A 131 -6.46 -4.97 13.30
C GLN A 131 -5.07 -4.46 13.72
N GLU A 132 -4.27 -5.27 14.41
CA GLU A 132 -2.91 -4.90 14.80
C GLU A 132 -1.86 -5.09 13.70
N ILE A 133 -2.11 -5.98 12.73
CA ILE A 133 -1.20 -6.23 11.59
C ILE A 133 -1.69 -5.52 10.32
N ALA A 134 -2.98 -5.23 10.22
CA ALA A 134 -3.59 -4.49 9.11
C ALA A 134 -3.03 -3.06 8.95
N GLU A 135 -2.42 -2.48 9.97
CA GLU A 135 -1.73 -1.20 9.87
C GLU A 135 -0.56 -1.22 8.86
N TYR A 136 0.02 -2.39 8.56
CA TYR A 136 1.08 -2.53 7.57
C TYR A 136 0.60 -2.89 6.15
N ALA A 137 -0.54 -3.56 6.03
CA ALA A 137 -1.03 -4.09 4.74
C ALA A 137 -2.07 -3.19 4.06
N ALA A 138 -2.78 -2.34 4.79
CA ALA A 138 -3.82 -1.49 4.25
C ALA A 138 -3.28 -0.16 3.72
N HIS A 139 -2.52 -0.21 2.64
CA HIS A 139 -2.38 0.95 1.77
C HIS A 139 -3.60 1.03 0.84
N THR A 140 -4.79 1.23 1.40
CA THR A 140 -5.90 1.86 0.67
C THR A 140 -5.71 3.37 0.80
N PRO A 141 -5.52 4.10 -0.32
CA PRO A 141 -5.16 5.54 -0.27
C PRO A 141 -6.24 6.44 0.34
N TYR A 142 -7.43 5.92 0.62
CA TYR A 142 -8.62 6.71 1.01
C TYR A 142 -9.03 6.63 2.47
N LEU A 143 -8.42 5.77 3.30
CA LEU A 143 -8.76 5.65 4.72
C LEU A 143 -7.51 5.62 5.60
N ARG A 144 -6.62 6.60 5.42
CA ARG A 144 -5.64 6.88 6.47
C ARG A 144 -6.38 7.59 7.61
N PRO A 145 -6.47 7.01 8.82
CA PRO A 145 -6.64 7.85 9.97
C PRO A 145 -5.52 8.89 9.92
N LEU A 146 -5.86 10.16 10.10
CA LEU A 146 -4.89 11.25 10.14
C LEU A 146 -3.85 10.90 11.20
N SER A 147 -2.81 10.18 10.81
CA SER A 147 -1.69 9.90 11.70
C SER A 147 -1.03 11.25 11.97
N GLN A 148 -0.91 11.59 13.25
CA GLN A 148 -0.17 12.79 13.62
C GLN A 148 1.22 12.73 12.98
N PRO A 149 1.69 13.82 12.35
CA PRO A 149 3.02 13.86 11.76
C PRO A 149 4.07 13.41 12.78
N ASN A 150 5.08 12.67 12.35
CA ASN A 150 6.12 12.10 13.24
C ASN A 150 6.80 13.13 14.14
N PHE A 151 6.87 14.42 13.74
CA PHE A 151 7.44 15.49 14.54
C PHE A 151 6.53 15.91 15.73
N ARG A 152 5.25 15.53 15.74
CA ARG A 152 4.33 15.75 16.87
C ARG A 152 4.21 14.55 17.80
N ARG A 153 4.75 13.40 17.42
CA ARG A 153 4.88 12.25 18.31
C ARG A 153 6.01 12.59 19.29
N GLU A 154 5.66 13.05 20.47
CA GLU A 154 6.59 13.02 21.60
C GLU A 154 7.19 11.62 21.68
N ARG A 155 8.49 11.52 21.88
CA ARG A 155 9.37 10.34 21.95
C ARG A 155 8.73 9.11 22.63
N GLN A 156 7.70 8.54 22.05
CA GLN A 156 7.21 7.22 22.41
C GLN A 156 8.06 6.22 21.61
N GLY A 157 8.61 5.22 22.29
CA GLY A 157 9.40 4.17 21.67
C GLY A 157 8.60 3.44 20.57
N LEU A 158 9.25 2.56 19.82
CA LEU A 158 8.63 1.82 18.73
C LEU A 158 7.36 1.07 19.17
N THR A 159 6.35 1.12 18.34
CA THR A 159 5.12 0.31 18.50
C THR A 159 5.44 -1.19 18.44
N PRO A 160 4.58 -2.07 18.94
CA PRO A 160 4.79 -3.52 18.82
C PRO A 160 5.02 -3.97 17.39
N ALA A 161 4.30 -3.40 16.43
CA ALA A 161 4.45 -3.69 15.00
C ALA A 161 5.82 -3.22 14.46
N GLU A 162 6.26 -2.01 14.78
CA GLU A 162 7.58 -1.49 14.38
C GLU A 162 8.72 -2.33 15.00
N ARG A 163 8.56 -2.82 16.22
CA ARG A 163 9.50 -3.78 16.84
C ARG A 163 9.53 -5.11 16.10
N GLY A 164 8.35 -5.62 15.70
CA GLY A 164 8.23 -6.81 14.86
C GLY A 164 9.00 -6.64 13.56
N THR A 165 8.77 -5.54 12.84
CA THR A 165 9.49 -5.22 11.60
C THR A 165 11.01 -5.14 11.81
N ALA A 166 11.48 -4.49 12.88
CA ALA A 166 12.90 -4.44 13.20
C ALA A 166 13.48 -5.83 13.47
N THR A 167 12.73 -6.70 14.14
CA THR A 167 13.15 -8.09 14.40
C THR A 167 13.24 -8.90 13.11
N HIS A 168 12.26 -8.80 12.20
CA HIS A 168 12.33 -9.45 10.88
C HIS A 168 13.51 -8.94 10.05
N LEU A 169 13.78 -7.63 10.08
CA LEU A 169 14.93 -7.05 9.41
C LEU A 169 16.26 -7.59 9.96
N VAL A 170 16.36 -7.79 11.28
CA VAL A 170 17.52 -8.47 11.86
C VAL A 170 17.61 -9.91 11.37
N LEU A 171 16.53 -10.70 11.42
CA LEU A 171 16.50 -12.09 10.95
C LEU A 171 16.88 -12.22 9.47
N GLN A 172 16.55 -11.24 8.65
CA GLN A 172 16.94 -11.20 7.24
C GLN A 172 18.45 -11.24 7.05
N TYR A 173 19.18 -10.49 7.88
CA TYR A 173 20.65 -10.33 7.75
C TYR A 173 21.47 -11.12 8.76
N LEU A 174 20.83 -11.72 9.76
CA LEU A 174 21.50 -12.46 10.83
C LEU A 174 22.30 -13.64 10.28
N ASP A 175 23.58 -13.71 10.61
CA ASP A 175 24.37 -14.93 10.37
C ASP A 175 23.98 -15.99 11.40
N PHE A 176 23.32 -17.02 10.94
CA PHE A 176 22.84 -18.10 11.81
C PHE A 176 23.98 -18.97 12.37
N SER A 177 25.18 -18.83 11.86
CA SER A 177 26.38 -19.52 12.38
C SER A 177 27.04 -18.77 13.54
N ASN A 178 26.73 -17.49 13.70
CA ASN A 178 27.28 -16.64 14.74
C ASN A 178 26.24 -16.36 15.83
N VAL A 179 26.52 -16.79 17.07
CA VAL A 179 25.62 -16.65 18.22
C VAL A 179 25.69 -15.27 18.88
N ASP A 180 26.63 -14.41 18.51
CA ASP A 180 26.73 -13.03 19.01
C ASP A 180 25.69 -12.13 18.30
N VAL A 181 24.45 -12.24 18.74
CA VAL A 181 23.34 -11.46 18.19
C VAL A 181 23.54 -9.97 18.44
N ALA A 182 24.03 -9.58 19.62
CA ALA A 182 24.23 -8.18 19.96
C ALA A 182 25.28 -7.52 19.04
N GLY A 183 26.40 -8.17 18.80
CA GLY A 183 27.44 -7.70 17.86
C GLY A 183 26.91 -7.63 16.43
N GLN A 184 26.06 -8.56 16.01
CA GLN A 184 25.45 -8.53 14.69
C GLN A 184 24.46 -7.36 14.53
N ILE A 185 23.61 -7.09 15.54
CA ILE A 185 22.68 -5.94 15.54
C ILE A 185 23.48 -4.63 15.45
N GLU A 186 24.56 -4.51 16.21
CA GLU A 186 25.43 -3.32 16.17
C GLU A 186 26.08 -3.15 14.77
N ALA A 187 26.52 -4.24 14.16
CA ALA A 187 27.04 -4.19 12.79
C ALA A 187 25.99 -3.76 11.76
N LEU A 188 24.73 -4.18 11.90
CA LEU A 188 23.63 -3.74 11.06
C LEU A 188 23.33 -2.25 11.27
N ARG A 189 23.38 -1.77 12.50
CA ARG A 189 23.23 -0.35 12.84
C ARG A 189 24.32 0.49 12.18
N GLN A 190 25.59 0.08 12.30
CA GLN A 190 26.74 0.77 11.69
C GLN A 190 26.64 0.84 10.17
N ARG A 191 26.03 -0.19 9.54
CA ARG A 191 25.75 -0.23 8.10
C ARG A 191 24.49 0.56 7.70
N SER A 192 23.87 1.28 8.64
CA SER A 192 22.62 2.02 8.44
C SER A 192 21.44 1.16 7.94
N LEU A 193 21.46 -0.14 8.19
CA LEU A 193 20.35 -1.04 7.92
C LEU A 193 19.30 -1.00 9.05
N LEU A 194 19.72 -0.60 10.25
CA LEU A 194 18.85 -0.35 11.40
C LEU A 194 19.07 1.07 11.90
N THR A 195 18.01 1.74 12.31
CA THR A 195 18.12 2.98 13.09
C THR A 195 18.51 2.68 14.53
N ASP A 196 19.02 3.68 15.26
CA ASP A 196 19.34 3.53 16.68
C ASP A 196 18.15 3.05 17.50
N GLN A 197 16.94 3.54 17.20
CA GLN A 197 15.71 3.15 17.87
C GLN A 197 15.33 1.69 17.56
N GLN A 198 15.49 1.26 16.32
CA GLN A 198 15.22 -0.14 15.92
C GLN A 198 16.23 -1.09 16.57
N ALA A 199 17.52 -0.77 16.53
CA ALA A 199 18.55 -1.58 17.15
C ALA A 199 18.31 -1.74 18.67
N ALA A 200 17.95 -0.65 19.36
CA ALA A 200 17.65 -0.68 20.78
C ALA A 200 16.35 -1.42 21.14
N ALA A 201 15.43 -1.56 20.20
CA ALA A 201 14.12 -2.18 20.42
C ALA A 201 14.08 -3.69 20.14
N VAL A 202 15.09 -4.24 19.46
CA VAL A 202 15.19 -5.68 19.17
C VAL A 202 15.70 -6.42 20.40
N GLU A 203 14.93 -7.41 20.85
CA GLU A 203 15.32 -8.27 21.97
C GLU A 203 16.29 -9.36 21.46
N THR A 204 17.48 -9.45 22.05
CA THR A 204 18.52 -10.44 21.62
C THR A 204 18.19 -11.86 22.09
N ALA A 205 17.67 -12.02 23.31
CA ALA A 205 17.44 -13.32 23.90
C ALA A 205 16.54 -14.28 23.10
N PRO A 206 15.41 -13.83 22.49
CA PRO A 206 14.61 -14.67 21.58
C PRO A 206 15.39 -15.11 20.34
N LEU A 207 16.20 -14.23 19.77
CA LEU A 207 17.03 -14.52 18.60
C LEU A 207 18.17 -15.50 18.93
N GLU A 208 18.84 -15.32 20.06
CA GLU A 208 19.86 -16.27 20.55
C GLU A 208 19.27 -17.65 20.80
N ARG A 209 18.03 -17.71 21.34
CA ARG A 209 17.31 -18.97 21.55
C ARG A 209 17.00 -19.64 20.21
N PHE A 210 16.56 -18.86 19.21
CA PHE A 210 16.34 -19.35 17.87
C PHE A 210 17.65 -19.94 17.29
N LEU A 211 18.76 -19.24 17.39
CA LEU A 211 20.06 -19.72 16.87
C LEU A 211 20.52 -21.04 17.49
N ARG A 212 20.08 -21.34 18.70
CA ARG A 212 20.36 -22.62 19.39
C ARG A 212 19.31 -23.70 19.12
N SER A 213 18.24 -23.38 18.37
CA SER A 213 17.17 -24.33 18.08
C SER A 213 17.55 -25.39 17.06
N PRO A 214 16.89 -26.55 17.07
CA PRO A 214 17.04 -27.54 16.01
C PRO A 214 16.74 -27.00 14.63
N LEU A 215 15.73 -26.14 14.51
CA LEU A 215 15.36 -25.51 13.24
C LEU A 215 16.50 -24.66 12.66
N ALA A 216 17.16 -23.84 13.49
CA ALA A 216 18.31 -23.06 13.04
C ALA A 216 19.50 -23.96 12.64
N GLU A 217 19.67 -25.11 13.27
CA GLU A 217 20.68 -26.09 12.89
C GLU A 217 20.37 -26.71 11.52
N GLU A 218 19.13 -27.05 11.24
CA GLU A 218 18.69 -27.53 9.93
C GLU A 218 18.95 -26.47 8.84
N ILE A 219 18.59 -25.21 9.10
CA ILE A 219 18.85 -24.11 8.17
C ILE A 219 20.37 -23.97 7.88
N ARG A 220 21.22 -24.05 8.90
CA ARG A 220 22.69 -23.97 8.73
C ARG A 220 23.24 -25.11 7.88
N LYS A 221 22.66 -26.29 7.96
CA LYS A 221 23.06 -27.46 7.18
C LYS A 221 22.53 -27.47 5.76
N SER A 222 21.57 -26.60 5.46
CA SER A 222 20.95 -26.52 4.14
C SER A 222 21.95 -26.00 3.09
N ARG A 223 21.81 -26.51 1.86
CA ARG A 223 22.60 -26.06 0.71
C ARG A 223 22.14 -24.72 0.14
N SER A 224 20.88 -24.39 0.34
CA SER A 224 20.27 -23.18 -0.19
C SER A 224 19.26 -22.63 0.81
N VAL A 225 19.44 -21.36 1.18
CA VAL A 225 18.55 -20.64 2.08
C VAL A 225 18.14 -19.33 1.41
N LEU A 226 16.83 -19.14 1.23
CA LEU A 226 16.24 -17.90 0.76
C LEU A 226 15.65 -17.18 1.96
N ARG A 227 15.91 -15.88 2.07
CA ARG A 227 15.33 -15.02 3.13
C ARG A 227 14.64 -13.82 2.51
N GLU A 228 13.54 -13.41 3.10
CA GLU A 228 12.72 -12.30 2.59
C GLU A 228 12.45 -12.46 1.08
N TYR A 229 12.11 -13.70 0.69
CA TYR A 229 11.88 -14.02 -0.70
C TYR A 229 10.54 -13.47 -1.16
N ARG A 230 10.60 -12.49 -2.04
CA ARG A 230 9.42 -11.82 -2.60
C ARG A 230 8.89 -12.58 -3.78
N PHE A 231 7.58 -12.78 -3.81
CA PHE A 231 6.91 -13.40 -4.94
C PHE A 231 5.68 -12.62 -5.37
N THR A 232 5.35 -12.76 -6.64
CA THR A 232 4.10 -12.28 -7.26
C THR A 232 3.65 -13.34 -8.23
N LEU A 233 2.42 -13.78 -8.09
CA LEU A 233 1.82 -14.77 -8.99
C LEU A 233 0.33 -14.49 -9.22
N LEU A 234 -0.20 -15.02 -10.31
CA LEU A 234 -1.63 -15.05 -10.56
C LEU A 234 -2.25 -16.25 -9.84
N MET A 235 -3.33 -16.02 -9.13
CA MET A 235 -4.16 -17.01 -8.47
C MET A 235 -5.59 -16.95 -9.02
N ASP A 236 -6.33 -18.04 -8.92
CA ASP A 236 -7.75 -18.03 -9.25
C ASP A 236 -8.52 -17.23 -8.19
N ALA A 237 -9.40 -16.33 -8.61
CA ALA A 237 -10.21 -15.52 -7.72
C ALA A 237 -11.02 -16.36 -6.71
N ARG A 238 -11.38 -17.60 -7.09
CA ARG A 238 -12.06 -18.57 -6.21
C ARG A 238 -11.22 -19.06 -5.04
N ASP A 239 -9.90 -18.96 -5.14
CA ASP A 239 -9.01 -19.26 -4.01
C ASP A 239 -9.10 -18.18 -2.91
N TYR A 240 -9.56 -16.98 -3.28
CA TYR A 240 -9.81 -15.88 -2.34
C TYR A 240 -11.28 -15.80 -1.91
N ASP A 241 -12.20 -15.86 -2.88
CA ASP A 241 -13.64 -15.93 -2.64
C ASP A 241 -14.22 -17.12 -3.41
N PRO A 242 -14.56 -18.24 -2.73
CA PRO A 242 -15.10 -19.44 -3.39
C PRO A 242 -16.37 -19.24 -4.21
N ALA A 243 -17.05 -18.12 -4.03
CA ALA A 243 -18.25 -17.78 -4.78
C ALA A 243 -17.98 -16.82 -5.94
N ALA A 244 -16.74 -16.47 -6.23
CA ALA A 244 -16.38 -15.76 -7.46
C ALA A 244 -16.69 -16.64 -8.69
N ALA A 245 -17.16 -16.02 -9.77
CA ALA A 245 -17.54 -16.77 -10.98
C ALA A 245 -16.31 -17.32 -11.70
N ALA A 246 -15.38 -16.47 -12.02
CA ALA A 246 -14.06 -16.78 -12.58
C ALA A 246 -13.22 -15.49 -12.61
N GLY A 247 -11.92 -15.61 -12.53
CA GLY A 247 -11.02 -14.47 -12.63
C GLY A 247 -9.64 -14.82 -12.12
N GLU A 248 -8.69 -13.96 -12.42
CA GLU A 248 -7.33 -14.05 -11.89
C GLU A 248 -7.04 -12.83 -11.03
N GLU A 249 -6.46 -13.05 -9.87
CA GLU A 249 -6.02 -12.04 -8.95
C GLU A 249 -4.52 -12.13 -8.74
N ILE A 250 -3.90 -10.99 -8.42
CA ILE A 250 -2.47 -10.97 -8.10
C ILE A 250 -2.30 -11.31 -6.62
N LEU A 251 -1.66 -12.44 -6.35
CA LEU A 251 -1.17 -12.77 -5.01
C LEU A 251 0.28 -12.33 -4.86
N GLN A 252 0.53 -11.51 -3.86
CA GLN A 252 1.88 -11.10 -3.49
C GLN A 252 2.21 -11.50 -2.05
N GLY A 253 3.49 -11.77 -1.81
CA GLY A 253 3.96 -12.05 -0.46
C GLY A 253 5.47 -11.99 -0.35
N VAL A 254 5.91 -12.07 0.90
CA VAL A 254 7.32 -12.19 1.26
C VAL A 254 7.42 -13.38 2.19
N VAL A 255 8.25 -14.34 1.84
CA VAL A 255 8.53 -15.53 2.66
C VAL A 255 9.74 -15.21 3.51
N ASP A 256 9.60 -15.23 4.82
CA ASP A 256 10.68 -14.89 5.76
C ASP A 256 11.91 -15.73 5.56
N CYS A 257 11.72 -17.05 5.49
CA CYS A 257 12.79 -17.99 5.26
C CYS A 257 12.28 -19.25 4.53
N CYS A 258 13.02 -19.69 3.55
CA CYS A 258 12.82 -20.99 2.89
C CYS A 258 14.16 -21.65 2.70
N PHE A 259 14.27 -22.93 2.99
CA PHE A 259 15.51 -23.66 2.83
C PHE A 259 15.30 -25.04 2.21
N GLU A 260 16.33 -25.55 1.55
CA GLU A 260 16.27 -26.81 0.82
C GLU A 260 16.76 -27.97 1.70
N THR A 261 15.96 -29.03 1.75
CA THR A 261 16.30 -30.31 2.37
C THR A 261 16.49 -31.38 1.30
N ALA A 262 16.85 -32.58 1.70
CA ALA A 262 16.96 -33.72 0.75
C ALA A 262 15.61 -34.06 0.10
N ASP A 263 14.52 -33.83 0.81
CA ASP A 263 13.16 -34.23 0.39
C ASP A 263 12.38 -33.11 -0.33
N GLY A 264 12.87 -31.86 -0.25
CA GLY A 264 12.21 -30.70 -0.86
C GLY A 264 12.45 -29.41 -0.08
N LEU A 265 11.52 -28.46 -0.20
CA LEU A 265 11.62 -27.16 0.46
C LEU A 265 10.94 -27.18 1.83
N THR A 266 11.55 -26.52 2.80
CA THR A 266 10.93 -26.18 4.07
C THR A 266 10.69 -24.66 4.12
N VAL A 267 9.46 -24.26 4.38
CA VAL A 267 9.06 -22.86 4.58
C VAL A 267 9.03 -22.56 6.07
N VAL A 268 9.63 -21.45 6.46
CA VAL A 268 9.63 -20.95 7.85
C VAL A 268 9.14 -19.51 7.86
N ASP A 269 8.23 -19.24 8.76
CA ASP A 269 7.73 -17.89 9.00
C ASP A 269 7.92 -17.58 10.50
N PHE A 270 8.59 -16.46 10.79
CA PHE A 270 8.91 -16.04 12.14
C PHE A 270 7.81 -15.21 12.73
N LYS A 271 7.41 -15.52 13.95
CA LYS A 271 6.35 -14.81 14.65
C LYS A 271 6.86 -14.13 15.91
N THR A 272 6.58 -12.82 16.01
CA THR A 272 6.93 -11.99 17.16
C THR A 272 5.79 -11.88 18.18
N ASP A 273 4.71 -12.65 17.99
CA ASP A 273 3.58 -12.72 18.91
C ASP A 273 4.06 -13.08 20.32
N ARG A 274 3.49 -12.37 21.31
CA ARG A 274 3.75 -12.65 22.73
C ARG A 274 2.90 -13.79 23.24
N VAL A 275 3.18 -14.99 22.77
CA VAL A 275 2.59 -16.25 23.22
C VAL A 275 3.62 -17.05 24.00
N PHE A 276 3.22 -17.62 25.13
CA PHE A 276 4.14 -18.28 26.05
C PHE A 276 3.71 -19.71 26.44
N SER A 277 2.49 -20.10 26.12
CA SER A 277 1.99 -21.45 26.40
C SER A 277 1.85 -22.26 25.12
N ALA A 278 2.07 -23.57 25.20
CA ALA A 278 1.89 -24.48 24.06
C ALA A 278 0.46 -24.46 23.49
N LEU A 279 -0.55 -24.18 24.32
CA LEU A 279 -1.93 -24.05 23.88
C LEU A 279 -2.13 -22.79 23.02
N GLU A 280 -1.63 -21.65 23.50
CA GLU A 280 -1.69 -20.38 22.74
C GLU A 280 -0.93 -20.49 21.42
N VAL A 281 0.27 -21.10 21.43
CA VAL A 281 1.07 -21.36 20.22
C VAL A 281 0.25 -22.16 19.21
N ARG A 282 -0.41 -23.25 19.61
CA ARG A 282 -1.25 -24.07 18.71
C ARG A 282 -2.44 -23.28 18.15
N GLN A 283 -3.17 -22.57 19.00
CA GLN A 283 -4.32 -21.77 18.56
C GLN A 283 -3.88 -20.67 17.56
N ARG A 284 -2.76 -20.03 17.86
CA ARG A 284 -2.23 -18.99 16.98
C ARG A 284 -1.68 -19.55 15.68
N ALA A 285 -1.08 -20.74 15.70
CA ALA A 285 -0.56 -21.41 14.51
C ALA A 285 -1.63 -21.71 13.47
N GLU A 286 -2.82 -22.17 13.90
CA GLU A 286 -3.93 -22.42 12.97
C GLU A 286 -4.36 -21.16 12.22
N HIS A 287 -4.28 -20.01 12.87
CA HIS A 287 -4.59 -18.72 12.25
C HIS A 287 -3.60 -18.36 11.12
N TYR A 288 -2.37 -18.85 11.18
CA TYR A 288 -1.33 -18.61 10.17
C TYR A 288 -1.32 -19.65 9.04
N ARG A 289 -2.10 -20.72 9.14
CA ARG A 289 -2.16 -21.79 8.13
C ARG A 289 -2.41 -21.28 6.70
N PRO A 290 -3.41 -20.42 6.44
CA PRO A 290 -3.68 -19.94 5.07
C PRO A 290 -2.49 -19.18 4.46
N GLN A 291 -1.76 -18.43 5.28
CA GLN A 291 -0.55 -17.72 4.83
C GLN A 291 0.53 -18.69 4.36
N LEU A 292 0.84 -19.71 5.18
CA LEU A 292 1.86 -20.70 4.84
C LEU A 292 1.47 -21.59 3.65
N GLU A 293 0.18 -21.86 3.48
CA GLU A 293 -0.33 -22.54 2.29
C GLU A 293 -0.14 -21.70 1.02
N ALA A 294 -0.41 -20.39 1.10
CA ALA A 294 -0.15 -19.46 0.02
C ALA A 294 1.34 -19.37 -0.32
N TYR A 295 2.21 -19.31 0.69
CA TYR A 295 3.66 -19.33 0.50
C TYR A 295 4.13 -20.62 -0.17
N SER A 296 3.60 -21.76 0.26
CA SER A 296 3.96 -23.07 -0.32
C SER A 296 3.57 -23.14 -1.79
N ARG A 297 2.32 -22.81 -2.14
CA ARG A 297 1.87 -22.77 -3.53
C ARG A 297 2.73 -21.82 -4.38
N ALA A 298 3.08 -20.66 -3.84
CA ALA A 298 3.91 -19.70 -4.55
C ALA A 298 5.32 -20.25 -4.82
N LEU A 299 5.97 -20.79 -3.81
CA LEU A 299 7.32 -21.33 -3.93
C LEU A 299 7.37 -22.55 -4.85
N GLU A 300 6.40 -23.47 -4.74
CA GLU A 300 6.29 -24.62 -5.63
C GLU A 300 6.15 -24.20 -7.10
N ARG A 301 5.35 -23.17 -7.37
CA ARG A 301 5.15 -22.67 -8.74
C ARG A 301 6.37 -21.90 -9.28
N VAL A 302 7.06 -21.11 -8.42
CA VAL A 302 8.18 -20.26 -8.86
C VAL A 302 9.51 -21.02 -8.88
N LEU A 303 9.74 -21.88 -7.89
CA LEU A 303 10.99 -22.61 -7.76
C LEU A 303 10.95 -24.02 -8.38
N GLU A 304 9.77 -24.46 -8.84
CA GLU A 304 9.53 -25.80 -9.41
C GLU A 304 9.98 -26.93 -8.48
N LYS A 305 9.89 -26.70 -7.17
CA LYS A 305 10.27 -27.65 -6.12
C LYS A 305 9.12 -27.83 -5.13
N LYS A 306 8.91 -29.05 -4.66
CA LYS A 306 7.86 -29.36 -3.70
C LYS A 306 8.19 -28.80 -2.32
N VAL A 307 7.21 -28.17 -1.67
CA VAL A 307 7.26 -27.81 -0.25
C VAL A 307 6.81 -29.02 0.57
N VAL A 308 7.73 -29.57 1.34
CA VAL A 308 7.49 -30.78 2.15
C VAL A 308 7.19 -30.46 3.60
N ARG A 309 7.55 -29.27 4.07
CA ARG A 309 7.37 -28.86 5.46
C ARG A 309 7.05 -27.37 5.55
N ARG A 310 6.12 -27.04 6.44
CA ARG A 310 5.73 -25.67 6.79
C ARG A 310 5.88 -25.48 8.29
N ALA A 311 6.65 -24.52 8.71
CA ALA A 311 6.94 -24.26 10.10
C ALA A 311 6.72 -22.80 10.48
N LEU A 312 6.13 -22.57 11.62
CA LEU A 312 6.12 -21.30 12.33
C LEU A 312 7.14 -21.37 13.45
N TYR A 313 7.94 -20.33 13.59
CA TYR A 313 8.82 -20.19 14.75
C TYR A 313 8.36 -19.02 15.61
N PHE A 314 7.82 -19.28 16.78
CA PHE A 314 7.39 -18.26 17.73
C PHE A 314 8.56 -17.81 18.59
N LEU A 315 9.11 -16.63 18.28
CA LEU A 315 10.31 -16.11 18.93
C LEU A 315 10.16 -15.96 20.45
N ALA A 316 9.00 -15.48 20.93
CA ALA A 316 8.76 -15.30 22.37
C ALA A 316 8.73 -16.62 23.12
N ALA A 317 8.06 -17.65 22.59
CA ALA A 317 8.00 -18.99 23.17
C ALA A 317 9.30 -19.78 22.95
N GLY A 318 10.01 -19.55 21.85
CA GLY A 318 11.14 -20.36 21.41
C GLY A 318 10.70 -21.72 20.84
N GLU A 319 9.47 -21.79 20.34
CA GLU A 319 8.87 -23.05 19.87
C GLU A 319 8.68 -23.05 18.35
N THR A 320 8.92 -24.23 17.76
CA THR A 320 8.60 -24.52 16.35
C THR A 320 7.27 -25.26 16.29
N MET A 321 6.33 -24.76 15.48
CA MET A 321 5.07 -25.42 15.19
C MET A 321 4.97 -25.76 13.71
N GLU A 322 4.77 -27.02 13.40
CA GLU A 322 4.51 -27.49 12.03
C GLU A 322 3.01 -27.43 11.72
N ILE A 323 2.68 -27.05 10.47
CA ILE A 323 1.30 -26.85 10.00
C ILE A 323 1.03 -27.66 8.75
#